data_553f231b11b3e532ed1d5abf49b2d868
#
_entry.id   553f231b11b3e532ed1d5abf49b2d868
#
_cell.length_a   1.000
_cell.length_b   1.000
_cell.length_c   1.000
_cell.angle_alpha   90.00
_cell.angle_beta   90.00
_cell.angle_gamma   90.00
#
_symmetry.space_group_name_H-M   'P 1'
#
loop_
_entity.id
_entity.type
_entity.pdbx_description
1 polymer ?
#
loop_
_entity_poly.entity_id
_entity_poly.type
_entity_poly.pdbx_seq_one_letter_code
_entity_poly.pdbx_strand_id
1 'polypeptide(L)'
;MTRVPAPAPRARLVASSHVHCETRTAYRYEATWDVEGPLLTWKATVSLPGRRWSLAGGTPEWTGGNEAKAVHDDVARSIDGLEA
;
A
#
# COMPACT_ATOMS: atom_id res chain seq x y z
N MET A 1 17.66 15.07 30.03
CA MET A 1 17.76 13.88 29.49
C MET A 1 17.01 13.79 28.24
N THR A 2 17.59 13.26 27.37
CA THR A 2 17.03 13.18 26.14
C THR A 2 16.22 11.99 26.06
N ARG A 3 15.07 12.14 25.79
CA ARG A 3 14.29 11.09 25.62
C ARG A 3 14.26 10.73 24.20
N VAL A 4 14.55 9.57 23.93
CA VAL A 4 14.39 9.09 22.62
C VAL A 4 12.94 9.07 22.35
N PRO A 5 12.49 9.68 21.32
CA PRO A 5 11.11 9.60 20.99
C PRO A 5 10.78 8.14 20.80
N ALA A 6 9.64 7.79 21.23
CA ALA A 6 9.18 6.48 21.00
C ALA A 6 9.43 6.17 19.56
N PRO A 7 10.06 5.07 19.27
CA PRO A 7 10.27 4.74 17.89
C PRO A 7 8.93 4.80 17.23
N ALA A 8 8.90 5.50 16.18
CA ALA A 8 7.74 5.50 15.40
C ALA A 8 7.36 4.06 15.25
N PRO A 9 6.12 3.75 15.36
CA PRO A 9 5.71 2.40 15.14
C PRO A 9 6.40 2.00 13.87
N ARG A 10 7.02 0.85 13.94
CA ARG A 10 7.73 0.39 12.85
C ARG A 10 6.91 0.68 11.64
N ALA A 11 7.49 1.43 10.76
CA ALA A 11 6.77 1.87 9.61
C ALA A 11 6.32 0.66 8.82
N ARG A 12 5.05 0.52 8.69
CA ARG A 12 4.49 -0.49 7.82
C ARG A 12 4.43 0.12 6.45
N LEU A 13 5.50 -0.06 5.71
CA LEU A 13 5.68 0.60 4.43
C LEU A 13 6.19 -0.40 3.41
N VAL A 14 5.64 -0.37 2.22
CA VAL A 14 6.18 -1.11 1.10
C VAL A 14 6.25 -0.17 -0.10
N ALA A 15 7.38 -0.23 -0.80
CA ALA A 15 7.54 0.50 -2.04
C ALA A 15 7.84 -0.53 -3.11
N SER A 16 7.08 -0.52 -4.17
CA SER A 16 7.20 -1.56 -5.18
C SER A 16 6.63 -1.06 -6.50
N SER A 17 6.41 -1.96 -7.42
CA SER A 17 5.80 -1.61 -8.68
C SER A 17 4.88 -2.75 -9.12
N HIS A 18 3.99 -2.40 -10.01
CA HIS A 18 3.07 -3.39 -10.56
C HIS A 18 2.78 -3.02 -12.00
N VAL A 19 2.78 -4.03 -12.87
CA VAL A 19 2.48 -3.83 -14.27
C VAL A 19 0.99 -4.07 -14.47
N HIS A 20 0.32 -3.07 -15.01
CA HIS A 20 -1.12 -3.15 -15.26
C HIS A 20 -1.40 -4.35 -16.16
N CYS A 21 -2.39 -5.14 -15.82
CA CYS A 21 -2.64 -6.41 -16.50
C CYS A 21 -3.09 -6.24 -17.95
N GLU A 22 -3.66 -5.10 -18.28
CA GLU A 22 -4.14 -4.87 -19.65
C GLU A 22 -3.23 -3.95 -20.44
N THR A 23 -2.86 -2.82 -19.85
CA THR A 23 -2.09 -1.82 -20.60
C THR A 23 -0.60 -2.08 -20.57
N ARG A 24 -0.16 -2.98 -19.69
CA ARG A 24 1.27 -3.29 -19.49
C ARG A 24 2.07 -2.10 -19.01
N THR A 25 1.40 -1.07 -18.51
CA THR A 25 2.07 0.09 -17.96
C THR A 25 2.61 -0.25 -16.58
N ALA A 26 3.87 0.06 -16.32
CA ALA A 26 4.48 -0.18 -15.02
C ALA A 26 4.22 1.01 -14.11
N TYR A 27 3.52 0.76 -13.01
CA TYR A 27 3.20 1.77 -12.01
C TYR A 27 4.11 1.56 -10.81
N ARG A 28 4.63 2.64 -10.26
CA ARG A 28 5.35 2.58 -8.99
C ARG A 28 4.41 3.01 -7.89
N TYR A 29 4.61 2.45 -6.70
CA TYR A 29 3.79 2.88 -5.58
C TYR A 29 4.53 2.77 -4.28
N GLU A 30 4.07 3.58 -3.32
CA GLU A 30 4.47 3.47 -1.93
C GLU A 30 3.20 3.35 -1.13
N ALA A 31 3.13 2.35 -0.29
CA ALA A 31 1.93 2.12 0.51
C ALA A 31 2.31 2.01 1.98
N THR A 32 1.44 2.57 2.82
CA THR A 32 1.55 2.40 4.26
C THR A 32 0.25 1.81 4.75
N TRP A 33 0.28 1.14 5.88
CA TRP A 33 -0.93 0.51 6.39
C TRP A 33 -0.90 0.44 7.90
N ASP A 34 -2.09 0.22 8.47
CA ASP A 34 -2.29 0.01 9.89
C ASP A 34 -3.20 -1.19 10.09
N VAL A 35 -3.02 -1.86 11.21
CA VAL A 35 -3.89 -2.96 11.58
C VAL A 35 -4.49 -2.63 12.93
N GLU A 36 -5.81 -2.68 13.01
CA GLU A 36 -6.51 -2.40 14.24
C GLU A 36 -7.54 -3.50 14.43
N GLY A 37 -7.24 -4.44 15.33
CA GLY A 37 -8.09 -5.61 15.48
C GLY A 37 -8.14 -6.38 14.17
N PRO A 38 -9.33 -6.70 13.70
CA PRO A 38 -9.44 -7.43 12.43
C PRO A 38 -9.43 -6.53 11.20
N LEU A 39 -9.20 -5.23 11.39
CA LEU A 39 -9.24 -4.31 10.27
C LEU A 39 -7.83 -3.91 9.85
N LEU A 40 -7.50 -4.21 8.61
CA LEU A 40 -6.25 -3.73 8.01
C LEU A 40 -6.63 -2.66 7.00
N THR A 41 -6.07 -1.47 7.14
CA THR A 41 -6.31 -0.37 6.20
C THR A 41 -4.99 0.10 5.61
N TRP A 42 -5.02 0.50 4.36
CA TRP A 42 -3.81 0.97 3.70
C TRP A 42 -4.09 2.22 2.86
N LYS A 43 -3.01 2.96 2.62
CA LYS A 43 -3.01 4.10 1.72
C LYS A 43 -1.79 3.97 0.84
N ALA A 44 -1.94 4.32 -0.41
CA ALA A 44 -0.83 4.24 -1.36
C ALA A 44 -0.76 5.47 -2.23
N THR A 45 0.46 5.86 -2.55
CA THR A 45 0.70 6.86 -3.59
C THR A 45 1.23 6.11 -4.79
N VAL A 46 0.53 6.23 -5.88
CA VAL A 46 0.88 5.55 -7.13
C VAL A 46 1.37 6.60 -8.10
N SER A 47 2.43 6.28 -8.81
CA SER A 47 3.02 7.28 -9.71
C SER A 47 3.45 6.70 -11.04
N LEU A 48 3.35 7.55 -12.03
CA LEU A 48 3.94 7.38 -13.35
C LEU A 48 4.73 8.64 -13.63
N PRO A 49 5.62 8.64 -14.61
CA PRO A 49 6.29 9.89 -14.97
C PRO A 49 5.27 10.96 -15.28
N GLY A 50 5.34 12.06 -14.54
CA GLY A 50 4.44 13.19 -14.73
C GLY A 50 3.06 13.05 -14.11
N ARG A 51 2.78 11.95 -13.42
CA ARG A 51 1.47 11.75 -12.81
C ARG A 51 1.61 11.08 -11.46
N ARG A 52 0.73 11.44 -10.55
CA ARG A 52 0.71 10.86 -9.20
C ARG A 52 -0.70 10.97 -8.65
N TRP A 53 -1.14 9.94 -7.99
CA TRP A 53 -2.44 9.96 -7.33
C TRP A 53 -2.44 9.01 -6.14
N SER A 54 -3.50 9.12 -5.32
CA SER A 54 -3.61 8.36 -4.10
C SER A 54 -4.69 7.29 -4.22
N LEU A 55 -4.42 6.16 -3.62
CA LEU A 55 -5.39 5.09 -3.49
C LEU A 55 -5.50 4.72 -2.02
N ALA A 56 -6.59 4.12 -1.65
CA ALA A 56 -6.78 3.64 -0.29
C ALA A 56 -7.70 2.44 -0.32
N GLY A 57 -7.55 1.59 0.68
CA GLY A 57 -8.40 0.42 0.78
C GLY A 57 -8.20 -0.27 2.10
N GLY A 58 -8.71 -1.48 2.22
CA GLY A 58 -8.58 -2.23 3.43
C GLY A 58 -9.19 -3.60 3.35
N THR A 59 -8.90 -4.38 4.38
CA THR A 59 -9.43 -5.73 4.52
C THR A 59 -10.13 -5.79 5.87
N PRO A 60 -11.45 -5.95 5.89
CA PRO A 60 -12.19 -5.87 7.15
C PRO A 60 -12.11 -7.10 8.04
N GLU A 61 -11.65 -8.20 7.55
CA GLU A 61 -11.57 -9.39 8.37
C GLU A 61 -10.16 -9.97 8.27
N TRP A 62 -9.21 -9.14 8.65
CA TRP A 62 -7.81 -9.54 8.61
C TRP A 62 -7.55 -10.58 9.68
N THR A 63 -7.09 -11.74 9.29
CA THR A 63 -6.87 -12.84 10.23
C THR A 63 -5.40 -13.06 10.53
N GLY A 64 -4.55 -12.17 10.08
CA GLY A 64 -3.11 -12.29 10.30
C GLY A 64 -2.41 -12.76 9.03
N GLY A 65 -1.11 -12.91 9.13
CA GLY A 65 -0.30 -13.34 8.01
C GLY A 65 0.62 -12.23 7.54
N ASN A 66 1.02 -12.30 6.29
CA ASN A 66 1.96 -11.35 5.74
C ASN A 66 1.24 -10.07 5.32
N GLU A 67 1.35 -9.05 6.17
CA GLU A 67 0.68 -7.78 5.93
C GLU A 67 1.16 -7.12 4.63
N ALA A 68 2.45 -7.10 4.42
CA ALA A 68 3.01 -6.45 3.24
C ALA A 68 2.50 -7.10 1.96
N LYS A 69 2.41 -8.42 1.95
CA LYS A 69 1.90 -9.12 0.78
C LYS A 69 0.43 -8.82 0.55
N ALA A 70 -0.35 -8.79 1.62
CA ALA A 70 -1.77 -8.49 1.51
C ALA A 70 -1.99 -7.08 0.96
N VAL A 71 -1.21 -6.12 1.45
CA VAL A 71 -1.29 -4.75 0.96
C VAL A 71 -0.88 -4.69 -0.50
N HIS A 72 0.23 -5.36 -0.85
CA HIS A 72 0.68 -5.36 -2.23
C HIS A 72 -0.38 -5.94 -3.17
N ASP A 73 -0.99 -7.07 -2.78
CA ASP A 73 -2.01 -7.69 -3.61
C ASP A 73 -3.20 -6.78 -3.81
N ASP A 74 -3.59 -6.06 -2.76
CA ASP A 74 -4.73 -5.16 -2.83
C ASP A 74 -4.41 -3.93 -3.67
N VAL A 75 -3.21 -3.37 -3.49
CA VAL A 75 -2.76 -2.23 -4.31
C VAL A 75 -2.68 -2.64 -5.76
N ALA A 76 -2.12 -3.82 -6.04
CA ALA A 76 -2.00 -4.31 -7.41
C ALA A 76 -3.37 -4.45 -8.06
N ARG A 77 -4.33 -4.98 -7.32
CA ARG A 77 -5.68 -5.11 -7.84
C ARG A 77 -6.30 -3.74 -8.13
N SER A 78 -6.02 -2.78 -7.25
CA SER A 78 -6.53 -1.42 -7.46
C SER A 78 -5.89 -0.78 -8.69
N ILE A 79 -4.61 -1.03 -8.91
CA ILE A 79 -3.92 -0.52 -10.09
C ILE A 79 -4.54 -1.14 -11.35
N ASP A 80 -4.81 -2.44 -11.31
CA ASP A 80 -5.41 -3.11 -12.47
C ASP A 80 -6.78 -2.54 -12.80
N GLY A 81 -7.44 -1.93 -11.83
CA GLY A 81 -8.73 -1.30 -12.06
C GLY A 81 -8.65 0.13 -12.56
N LEU A 82 -7.45 0.70 -12.64
CA LEU A 82 -7.31 2.04 -13.17
C LEU A 82 -7.42 2.03 -14.68
N GLU A 83 -8.00 3.09 -15.19
CA GLU A 83 -8.06 3.23 -16.63
C GLU A 83 -6.81 3.95 -17.07
N ALA A 84 -6.14 3.38 -17.97
CA ALA A 84 -4.90 3.97 -18.45
C ALA A 84 -5.17 5.11 -19.40
#